data_45adfc65bedef1dae2d7e783e380213b
#
_entry.id   45adfc65bedef1dae2d7e783e380213b
#
_cell.length_a   1.000
_cell.length_b   1.000
_cell.length_c   1.000
_cell.angle_alpha   90.00
_cell.angle_beta   90.00
_cell.angle_gamma   90.00
#
_symmetry.space_group_name_H-M   'P 1'
#
loop_
_entity.id
_entity.type
_entity.pdbx_description
1 polymer ?
#
loop_
_entity_poly.entity_id
_entity_poly.type
_entity_poly.pdbx_seq_one_letter_code
_entity_poly.pdbx_strand_id
1 'polypeptide(L)'
;MNAAPVSRRARPAKVPLSRDLVIETGLHILDTEGSSALTMRRVAKELDTGAASLYVYVAHRDDLLAGMLDHVLSQVRVPTEGDWRARVTQLVETAIEALGRHDGLALVTFGRFPTTEHALGLIEQLRTLLREGGLAPATATWAVDLIYRHIAAESVERATHTDGDIRARWALRTLLNGIVATPVAGGPARLARAEEIADLQEIERRAGAPFGEVGMIAIAEDDPPPREVLLTFVREGRAWVWPDDNDHPVGYLVLGLVDGQPHIDQVSVDPAHAGARIGKRLIDHAVRWAKDHDFHEITLTTFAEVPWNGPYYERLGFAYIPVADEPPGLRAIRAAEIAHGLDEWPRACMRAELATWRFD
;
A
#
# COMPACT_ATOMS: atom_id res chain seq x y z
N MET A 1 -60.11 -25.68 -35.94
CA MET A 1 -59.68 -24.44 -35.30
C MET A 1 -58.29 -24.66 -34.72
N ASN A 2 -57.31 -24.24 -35.46
CA ASN A 2 -55.88 -24.35 -35.01
C ASN A 2 -55.56 -23.16 -34.15
N ALA A 3 -55.18 -23.40 -32.88
CA ALA A 3 -54.61 -22.34 -31.98
C ALA A 3 -53.25 -21.94 -32.47
N ALA A 4 -53.04 -20.64 -32.71
CA ALA A 4 -51.78 -20.08 -33.10
C ALA A 4 -50.69 -20.25 -31.96
N PRO A 5 -49.41 -20.51 -32.27
CA PRO A 5 -48.40 -20.68 -31.29
C PRO A 5 -48.12 -19.36 -30.56
N VAL A 6 -48.23 -19.35 -29.23
CA VAL A 6 -47.89 -18.21 -28.36
C VAL A 6 -46.39 -17.96 -28.43
N SER A 7 -46.01 -16.77 -28.89
CA SER A 7 -44.63 -16.31 -29.00
C SER A 7 -43.91 -16.31 -27.63
N ARG A 8 -42.78 -16.99 -27.53
CA ARG A 8 -41.86 -17.02 -26.37
C ARG A 8 -41.04 -15.73 -26.17
N ARG A 9 -41.50 -14.58 -26.67
CA ARG A 9 -40.79 -13.29 -26.61
C ARG A 9 -41.45 -12.32 -25.64
N ALA A 10 -41.36 -12.60 -24.35
CA ALA A 10 -41.64 -11.62 -23.32
C ALA A 10 -40.78 -11.86 -22.08
N ARG A 11 -39.46 -12.07 -22.28
CA ARG A 11 -38.51 -11.75 -21.20
C ARG A 11 -38.12 -10.28 -21.38
N PRO A 12 -38.25 -9.44 -20.32
CA PRO A 12 -37.73 -8.09 -20.37
C PRO A 12 -36.25 -8.16 -20.76
N ALA A 13 -35.79 -7.20 -21.55
CA ALA A 13 -34.36 -7.11 -21.94
C ALA A 13 -33.50 -7.13 -20.69
N LYS A 14 -32.59 -8.08 -20.61
CA LYS A 14 -31.66 -8.23 -19.48
C LYS A 14 -30.82 -6.94 -19.39
N VAL A 15 -30.72 -6.35 -18.19
CA VAL A 15 -29.88 -5.20 -17.95
C VAL A 15 -28.45 -5.57 -18.40
N PRO A 16 -27.78 -4.74 -19.23
CA PRO A 16 -26.41 -5.01 -19.64
C PRO A 16 -25.50 -5.16 -18.42
N LEU A 17 -24.62 -6.17 -18.45
CA LEU A 17 -23.65 -6.39 -17.40
C LEU A 17 -22.67 -5.21 -17.36
N SER A 18 -22.45 -4.64 -16.18
CA SER A 18 -21.50 -3.55 -15.93
C SER A 18 -20.72 -3.83 -14.64
N ARG A 19 -19.59 -3.13 -14.44
CA ARG A 19 -18.82 -3.23 -13.19
C ARG A 19 -19.70 -2.82 -11.99
N ASP A 20 -20.45 -1.74 -12.09
CA ASP A 20 -21.34 -1.25 -11.04
C ASP A 20 -22.40 -2.27 -10.66
N LEU A 21 -23.04 -2.89 -11.64
CA LEU A 21 -24.03 -3.93 -11.40
C LEU A 21 -23.44 -5.16 -10.68
N VAL A 22 -22.21 -5.54 -11.02
CA VAL A 22 -21.50 -6.64 -10.34
C VAL A 22 -21.18 -6.26 -8.89
N ILE A 23 -20.74 -5.02 -8.64
CA ILE A 23 -20.44 -4.49 -7.31
C ILE A 23 -21.71 -4.41 -6.45
N GLU A 24 -22.79 -3.81 -6.96
CA GLU A 24 -24.08 -3.70 -6.26
C GLU A 24 -24.67 -5.08 -5.93
N THR A 25 -24.55 -6.03 -6.85
CA THR A 25 -24.96 -7.42 -6.59
C THR A 25 -24.10 -8.07 -5.50
N GLY A 26 -22.80 -7.79 -5.51
CA GLY A 26 -21.88 -8.25 -4.45
C GLY A 26 -22.26 -7.70 -3.08
N LEU A 27 -22.59 -6.40 -2.99
CA LEU A 27 -23.08 -5.75 -1.76
C LEU A 27 -24.40 -6.38 -1.30
N HIS A 28 -25.36 -6.58 -2.20
CA HIS A 28 -26.62 -7.22 -1.88
C HIS A 28 -26.45 -8.63 -1.30
N ILE A 29 -25.57 -9.45 -1.88
CA ILE A 29 -25.27 -10.80 -1.38
C ILE A 29 -24.59 -10.73 -0.02
N LEU A 30 -23.66 -9.79 0.16
CA LEU A 30 -22.98 -9.58 1.46
C LEU A 30 -23.99 -9.25 2.56
N ASP A 31 -24.91 -8.34 2.29
CA ASP A 31 -25.91 -7.84 3.24
C ASP A 31 -26.98 -8.89 3.58
N THR A 32 -27.35 -9.75 2.61
CA THR A 32 -28.43 -10.70 2.78
C THR A 32 -27.99 -12.12 3.18
N GLU A 33 -26.79 -12.53 2.76
CA GLU A 33 -26.30 -13.91 2.93
C GLU A 33 -24.98 -13.97 3.71
N GLY A 34 -24.34 -12.81 3.97
CA GLY A 34 -23.09 -12.71 4.70
C GLY A 34 -21.82 -12.94 3.85
N SER A 35 -20.66 -12.70 4.45
CA SER A 35 -19.36 -12.70 3.77
C SER A 35 -18.94 -14.10 3.25
N SER A 36 -19.39 -15.18 3.89
CA SER A 36 -19.12 -16.56 3.45
C SER A 36 -19.82 -16.93 2.14
N ALA A 37 -20.98 -16.34 1.87
CA ALA A 37 -21.73 -16.54 0.61
C ALA A 37 -21.14 -15.75 -0.56
N LEU A 38 -20.36 -14.68 -0.30
CA LEU A 38 -19.82 -13.81 -1.33
C LEU A 38 -18.71 -14.51 -2.12
N THR A 39 -19.08 -15.14 -3.21
CA THR A 39 -18.18 -15.80 -4.16
C THR A 39 -18.50 -15.37 -5.59
N MET A 40 -17.48 -15.38 -6.48
CA MET A 40 -17.68 -15.07 -7.90
C MET A 40 -18.79 -15.92 -8.54
N ARG A 41 -18.91 -17.17 -8.13
CA ARG A 41 -19.97 -18.07 -8.60
C ARG A 41 -21.35 -17.65 -8.11
N ARG A 42 -21.47 -17.21 -6.85
CA ARG A 42 -22.74 -16.77 -6.28
C ARG A 42 -23.22 -15.48 -6.96
N VAL A 43 -22.31 -14.51 -7.17
CA VAL A 43 -22.60 -13.26 -7.90
C VAL A 43 -23.04 -13.57 -9.34
N ALA A 44 -22.33 -14.46 -10.05
CA ALA A 44 -22.67 -14.86 -11.40
C ALA A 44 -24.08 -15.50 -11.47
N LYS A 45 -24.42 -16.35 -10.49
CA LYS A 45 -25.73 -16.98 -10.37
C LYS A 45 -26.85 -15.94 -10.16
N GLU A 46 -26.60 -14.93 -9.31
CA GLU A 46 -27.58 -13.84 -9.07
C GLU A 46 -27.84 -13.04 -10.36
N LEU A 47 -26.79 -12.75 -11.11
CA LEU A 47 -26.86 -12.03 -12.38
C LEU A 47 -27.31 -12.91 -13.56
N ASP A 48 -27.68 -14.16 -13.30
CA ASP A 48 -28.06 -15.14 -14.33
C ASP A 48 -27.04 -15.19 -15.49
N THR A 49 -25.72 -15.30 -15.12
CA THR A 49 -24.62 -15.33 -16.08
C THR A 49 -23.58 -16.37 -15.70
N GLY A 50 -22.60 -16.61 -16.58
CA GLY A 50 -21.44 -17.45 -16.28
C GLY A 50 -20.37 -16.69 -15.48
N ALA A 51 -19.68 -17.37 -14.56
CA ALA A 51 -18.59 -16.75 -13.79
C ALA A 51 -17.50 -16.14 -14.70
N ALA A 52 -17.24 -16.75 -15.85
CA ALA A 52 -16.28 -16.23 -16.83
C ALA A 52 -16.63 -14.82 -17.33
N SER A 53 -17.91 -14.48 -17.42
CA SER A 53 -18.35 -13.15 -17.86
C SER A 53 -18.06 -12.06 -16.83
N LEU A 54 -17.92 -12.40 -15.55
CA LEU A 54 -17.62 -11.43 -14.51
C LEU A 54 -16.15 -11.00 -14.54
N TYR A 55 -15.23 -11.87 -14.98
CA TYR A 55 -13.80 -11.57 -15.03
C TYR A 55 -13.42 -10.46 -16.00
N VAL A 56 -14.34 -10.05 -16.87
CA VAL A 56 -14.19 -8.85 -17.72
C VAL A 56 -14.31 -7.57 -16.90
N TYR A 57 -15.03 -7.61 -15.76
CA TYR A 57 -15.37 -6.44 -14.93
C TYR A 57 -14.62 -6.42 -13.61
N VAL A 58 -14.34 -7.59 -13.02
CA VAL A 58 -13.61 -7.77 -11.75
C VAL A 58 -12.69 -8.98 -11.89
N ALA A 59 -11.39 -8.76 -11.65
CA ALA A 59 -10.35 -9.77 -11.92
C ALA A 59 -10.44 -10.98 -10.97
N HIS A 60 -10.83 -10.76 -9.72
CA HIS A 60 -10.94 -11.77 -8.68
C HIS A 60 -11.81 -11.25 -7.52
N ARG A 61 -11.99 -12.10 -6.48
CA ARG A 61 -12.80 -11.75 -5.30
C ARG A 61 -12.31 -10.50 -4.58
N ASP A 62 -11.01 -10.31 -4.50
CA ASP A 62 -10.42 -9.15 -3.82
C ASP A 62 -10.63 -7.85 -4.59
N ASP A 63 -10.62 -7.90 -5.94
CA ASP A 63 -11.01 -6.75 -6.78
C ASP A 63 -12.50 -6.41 -6.62
N LEU A 64 -13.36 -7.43 -6.47
CA LEU A 64 -14.76 -7.23 -6.14
C LEU A 64 -14.92 -6.53 -4.78
N LEU A 65 -14.23 -7.01 -3.74
CA LEU A 65 -14.26 -6.41 -2.40
C LEU A 65 -13.74 -4.97 -2.40
N ALA A 66 -12.64 -4.72 -3.12
CA ALA A 66 -12.09 -3.37 -3.29
C ALA A 66 -13.10 -2.44 -4.00
N GLY A 67 -13.74 -2.93 -5.07
CA GLY A 67 -14.79 -2.18 -5.78
C GLY A 67 -16.03 -1.91 -4.90
N MET A 68 -16.44 -2.87 -4.07
CA MET A 68 -17.55 -2.69 -3.13
C MET A 68 -17.21 -1.62 -2.07
N LEU A 69 -16.01 -1.66 -1.50
CA LEU A 69 -15.52 -0.65 -0.57
C LEU A 69 -15.50 0.74 -1.23
N ASP A 70 -14.96 0.83 -2.43
CA ASP A 70 -14.88 2.08 -3.18
C ASP A 70 -16.26 2.66 -3.50
N HIS A 71 -17.20 1.81 -3.90
CA HIS A 71 -18.60 2.20 -4.16
C HIS A 71 -19.26 2.78 -2.91
N VAL A 72 -19.09 2.15 -1.75
CA VAL A 72 -19.64 2.66 -0.47
C VAL A 72 -18.98 3.99 -0.10
N LEU A 73 -17.65 4.08 -0.21
CA LEU A 73 -16.92 5.31 0.13
C LEU A 73 -17.15 6.45 -0.86
N SER A 74 -17.54 6.18 -2.11
CA SER A 74 -17.91 7.22 -3.09
C SER A 74 -19.11 8.06 -2.65
N GLN A 75 -19.92 7.55 -1.73
CA GLN A 75 -21.08 8.24 -1.16
C GLN A 75 -20.72 9.17 0.00
N VAL A 76 -19.53 9.03 0.56
CA VAL A 76 -19.05 9.86 1.67
C VAL A 76 -18.65 11.23 1.15
N ARG A 77 -19.24 12.29 1.71
CA ARG A 77 -18.94 13.68 1.34
C ARG A 77 -18.02 14.31 2.36
N VAL A 78 -17.03 15.03 1.86
CA VAL A 78 -16.12 15.80 2.73
C VAL A 78 -16.85 17.08 3.18
N PRO A 79 -16.94 17.34 4.49
CA PRO A 79 -17.58 18.54 5.02
C PRO A 79 -16.80 19.80 4.60
N THR A 80 -17.53 20.86 4.26
CA THR A 80 -16.97 22.17 3.88
C THR A 80 -17.09 23.23 4.96
N GLU A 81 -17.96 23.02 5.96
CA GLU A 81 -18.23 23.98 7.04
C GLU A 81 -17.64 23.50 8.38
N GLY A 82 -17.26 24.44 9.20
CA GLY A 82 -16.67 24.21 10.51
C GLY A 82 -15.13 24.21 10.50
N ASP A 83 -14.56 24.14 11.70
CA ASP A 83 -13.11 23.99 11.86
C ASP A 83 -12.65 22.59 11.43
N TRP A 84 -11.34 22.41 11.30
CA TRP A 84 -10.76 21.15 10.85
C TRP A 84 -11.18 19.94 11.72
N ARG A 85 -11.32 20.12 13.04
CA ARG A 85 -11.73 19.04 13.96
C ARG A 85 -13.18 18.62 13.73
N ALA A 86 -14.06 19.59 13.58
CA ALA A 86 -15.47 19.34 13.27
C ALA A 86 -15.61 18.63 11.93
N ARG A 87 -14.86 19.07 10.91
CA ARG A 87 -14.85 18.48 9.57
C ARG A 87 -14.29 17.04 9.58
N VAL A 88 -13.18 16.79 10.29
CA VAL A 88 -12.65 15.42 10.48
C VAL A 88 -13.66 14.54 11.20
N THR A 89 -14.26 15.03 12.28
CA THR A 89 -15.25 14.27 13.04
C THR A 89 -16.44 13.88 12.17
N GLN A 90 -17.02 14.83 11.43
CA GLN A 90 -18.15 14.58 10.55
C GLN A 90 -17.79 13.63 9.41
N LEU A 91 -16.59 13.75 8.80
CA LEU A 91 -16.11 12.86 7.76
C LEU A 91 -16.01 11.42 8.27
N VAL A 92 -15.41 11.23 9.45
CA VAL A 92 -15.24 9.91 10.09
C VAL A 92 -16.60 9.30 10.43
N GLU A 93 -17.52 10.08 11.04
CA GLU A 93 -18.87 9.61 11.36
C GLU A 93 -19.65 9.16 10.12
N THR A 94 -19.55 9.94 9.03
CA THR A 94 -20.23 9.60 7.77
C THR A 94 -19.62 8.32 7.14
N ALA A 95 -18.30 8.15 7.24
CA ALA A 95 -17.63 6.94 6.76
C ALA A 95 -18.01 5.70 7.59
N ILE A 96 -18.04 5.82 8.92
CA ILE A 96 -18.50 4.75 9.82
C ILE A 96 -19.95 4.39 9.52
N GLU A 97 -20.82 5.38 9.32
CA GLU A 97 -22.22 5.14 8.97
C GLU A 97 -22.36 4.43 7.62
N ALA A 98 -21.65 4.89 6.59
CA ALA A 98 -21.71 4.29 5.26
C ALA A 98 -21.25 2.83 5.28
N LEU A 99 -20.12 2.53 5.91
CA LEU A 99 -19.61 1.17 6.04
C LEU A 99 -20.46 0.28 6.97
N GLY A 100 -20.98 0.84 8.05
CA GLY A 100 -21.81 0.12 9.02
C GLY A 100 -23.21 -0.27 8.50
N ARG A 101 -23.61 0.22 7.31
CA ARG A 101 -24.83 -0.24 6.62
C ARG A 101 -24.65 -1.59 5.91
N HIS A 102 -23.40 -2.02 5.71
CA HIS A 102 -23.06 -3.23 4.99
C HIS A 102 -22.31 -4.20 5.94
N ASP A 103 -23.10 -5.09 6.57
CA ASP A 103 -22.58 -6.04 7.53
C ASP A 103 -21.45 -6.89 6.94
N GLY A 104 -20.30 -6.84 7.60
CA GLY A 104 -19.13 -7.62 7.19
C GLY A 104 -18.23 -6.96 6.14
N LEU A 105 -18.61 -5.84 5.49
CA LEU A 105 -17.73 -5.18 4.51
C LEU A 105 -16.48 -4.62 5.20
N ALA A 106 -16.66 -3.90 6.31
CA ALA A 106 -15.55 -3.39 7.11
C ALA A 106 -14.62 -4.52 7.60
N LEU A 107 -15.21 -5.64 8.03
CA LEU A 107 -14.45 -6.79 8.53
C LEU A 107 -13.59 -7.46 7.43
N VAL A 108 -14.15 -7.67 6.23
CA VAL A 108 -13.41 -8.34 5.14
C VAL A 108 -12.38 -7.44 4.45
N THR A 109 -12.49 -6.13 4.66
CA THR A 109 -11.53 -5.11 4.17
C THR A 109 -10.56 -4.65 5.27
N PHE A 110 -10.81 -5.00 6.54
CA PHE A 110 -9.97 -4.67 7.67
C PHE A 110 -8.55 -5.23 7.49
N GLY A 111 -7.55 -4.40 7.76
CA GLY A 111 -6.13 -4.79 7.63
C GLY A 111 -5.54 -4.62 6.23
N ARG A 112 -6.36 -4.27 5.23
CA ARG A 112 -5.86 -3.92 3.89
C ARG A 112 -5.90 -2.41 3.71
N PHE A 113 -4.79 -1.81 3.31
CA PHE A 113 -4.79 -0.40 2.96
C PHE A 113 -5.57 -0.22 1.64
N PRO A 114 -6.51 0.73 1.56
CA PRO A 114 -7.32 0.92 0.35
C PRO A 114 -6.44 1.42 -0.80
N THR A 115 -6.70 0.87 -2.00
CA THR A 115 -5.95 1.18 -3.23
C THR A 115 -6.84 1.77 -4.32
N THR A 116 -8.13 1.98 -4.03
CA THR A 116 -9.13 2.44 -4.98
C THR A 116 -9.26 3.96 -4.97
N GLU A 117 -9.79 4.53 -6.06
CA GLU A 117 -9.80 5.97 -6.32
C GLU A 117 -10.49 6.77 -5.21
N HIS A 118 -11.75 6.41 -4.86
CA HIS A 118 -12.51 7.16 -3.85
C HIS A 118 -11.92 6.99 -2.44
N ALA A 119 -11.44 5.81 -2.12
CA ALA A 119 -10.79 5.54 -0.84
C ALA A 119 -9.49 6.34 -0.69
N LEU A 120 -8.65 6.39 -1.72
CA LEU A 120 -7.44 7.22 -1.73
C LEU A 120 -7.79 8.71 -1.69
N GLY A 121 -8.84 9.13 -2.41
CA GLY A 121 -9.35 10.51 -2.38
C GLY A 121 -9.76 10.92 -0.96
N LEU A 122 -10.49 10.09 -0.22
CA LEU A 122 -10.88 10.38 1.17
C LEU A 122 -9.68 10.43 2.12
N ILE A 123 -8.69 9.56 1.93
CA ILE A 123 -7.43 9.57 2.68
C ILE A 123 -6.70 10.91 2.47
N GLU A 124 -6.60 11.39 1.23
CA GLU A 124 -5.95 12.66 0.93
C GLU A 124 -6.72 13.86 1.50
N GLN A 125 -8.06 13.83 1.43
CA GLN A 125 -8.89 14.85 2.05
C GLN A 125 -8.72 14.87 3.59
N LEU A 126 -8.68 13.70 4.22
CA LEU A 126 -8.44 13.59 5.67
C LEU A 126 -7.05 14.16 6.02
N ARG A 127 -6.01 13.84 5.24
CA ARG A 127 -4.66 14.38 5.41
C ARG A 127 -4.65 15.91 5.28
N THR A 128 -5.35 16.44 4.29
CA THR A 128 -5.49 17.89 4.07
C THR A 128 -6.12 18.58 5.29
N LEU A 129 -7.22 18.03 5.82
CA LEU A 129 -7.89 18.56 7.00
C LEU A 129 -6.99 18.57 8.25
N LEU A 130 -6.21 17.50 8.44
CA LEU A 130 -5.26 17.41 9.55
C LEU A 130 -4.14 18.45 9.41
N ARG A 131 -3.65 18.69 8.18
CA ARG A 131 -2.64 19.74 7.90
C ARG A 131 -3.22 21.16 8.08
N GLU A 132 -4.46 21.41 7.68
CA GLU A 132 -5.17 22.67 8.00
C GLU A 132 -5.24 22.91 9.52
N GLY A 133 -5.29 21.84 10.31
CA GLY A 133 -5.21 21.87 11.76
C GLY A 133 -3.82 22.13 12.34
N GLY A 134 -2.82 22.37 11.49
CA GLY A 134 -1.44 22.66 11.91
C GLY A 134 -0.62 21.42 12.24
N LEU A 135 -1.09 20.20 11.88
CA LEU A 135 -0.29 18.99 12.08
C LEU A 135 0.83 18.93 11.04
N ALA A 136 2.04 18.63 11.50
CA ALA A 136 3.17 18.35 10.61
C ALA A 136 2.82 17.20 9.65
N PRO A 137 3.33 17.20 8.41
CA PRO A 137 3.01 16.18 7.38
C PRO A 137 3.18 14.75 7.87
N ALA A 138 4.25 14.50 8.60
CA ALA A 138 4.53 13.22 9.22
C ALA A 138 3.44 12.77 10.21
N THR A 139 3.10 13.65 11.15
CA THR A 139 2.03 13.41 12.13
C THR A 139 0.70 13.19 11.42
N ALA A 140 0.38 13.98 10.38
CA ALA A 140 -0.83 13.83 9.60
C ALA A 140 -0.90 12.46 8.90
N THR A 141 0.21 11.95 8.37
CA THR A 141 0.26 10.63 7.73
C THR A 141 -0.05 9.50 8.72
N TRP A 142 0.57 9.53 9.90
CA TRP A 142 0.29 8.52 10.96
C TRP A 142 -1.12 8.66 11.51
N ALA A 143 -1.60 9.89 11.63
CA ALA A 143 -2.95 10.18 12.07
C ALA A 143 -4.00 9.57 11.13
N VAL A 144 -3.78 9.65 9.82
CA VAL A 144 -4.66 9.03 8.81
C VAL A 144 -4.75 7.51 9.02
N ASP A 145 -3.62 6.81 9.24
CA ASP A 145 -3.62 5.37 9.50
C ASP A 145 -4.42 5.02 10.77
N LEU A 146 -4.20 5.75 11.87
CA LEU A 146 -4.94 5.56 13.11
C LEU A 146 -6.45 5.80 12.95
N ILE A 147 -6.81 6.89 12.25
CA ILE A 147 -8.22 7.23 12.01
C ILE A 147 -8.87 6.20 11.09
N TYR A 148 -8.18 5.72 10.05
CA TYR A 148 -8.67 4.67 9.18
C TYR A 148 -8.97 3.37 9.97
N ARG A 149 -8.06 2.96 10.84
CA ARG A 149 -8.27 1.80 11.74
C ARG A 149 -9.45 2.01 12.69
N HIS A 150 -9.62 3.21 13.20
CA HIS A 150 -10.77 3.57 14.03
C HIS A 150 -12.08 3.46 13.23
N ILE A 151 -12.13 4.01 11.99
CA ILE A 151 -13.31 3.87 11.11
C ILE A 151 -13.66 2.40 10.91
N ALA A 152 -12.68 1.57 10.56
CA ALA A 152 -12.90 0.15 10.31
C ALA A 152 -13.41 -0.58 11.55
N ALA A 153 -12.81 -0.36 12.72
CA ALA A 153 -13.22 -0.98 13.97
C ALA A 153 -14.65 -0.59 14.38
N GLU A 154 -14.96 0.71 14.38
CA GLU A 154 -16.28 1.20 14.78
C GLU A 154 -17.38 0.80 13.79
N SER A 155 -17.05 0.68 12.49
CA SER A 155 -18.01 0.18 11.49
C SER A 155 -18.43 -1.27 11.74
N VAL A 156 -17.51 -2.12 12.23
CA VAL A 156 -17.79 -3.50 12.62
C VAL A 156 -18.66 -3.54 13.88
N GLU A 157 -18.34 -2.70 14.87
CA GLU A 157 -19.05 -2.71 16.15
C GLU A 157 -20.44 -2.07 16.09
N ARG A 158 -20.68 -1.13 15.17
CA ARG A 158 -22.00 -0.48 14.99
C ARG A 158 -23.10 -1.48 14.68
N ALA A 159 -22.77 -2.57 13.98
CA ALA A 159 -23.71 -3.65 13.71
C ALA A 159 -24.16 -4.41 14.98
N THR A 160 -23.45 -4.25 16.10
CA THR A 160 -23.64 -5.07 17.31
C THR A 160 -24.07 -4.31 18.58
N HIS A 161 -23.95 -2.95 18.63
CA HIS A 161 -24.16 -2.20 19.87
C HIS A 161 -25.00 -0.93 19.68
N THR A 162 -25.96 -0.69 20.59
CA THR A 162 -26.90 0.45 20.58
C THR A 162 -26.26 1.78 21.01
N ASP A 163 -25.16 1.77 21.78
CA ASP A 163 -24.47 2.97 22.29
C ASP A 163 -23.19 3.31 21.48
N GLY A 164 -23.03 2.71 20.30
CA GLY A 164 -21.82 2.82 19.47
C GLY A 164 -21.44 4.25 19.10
N ASP A 165 -22.42 5.12 18.84
CA ASP A 165 -22.18 6.50 18.38
C ASP A 165 -21.50 7.36 19.44
N ILE A 166 -21.87 7.24 20.72
CA ILE A 166 -21.27 8.03 21.82
C ILE A 166 -19.83 7.59 22.05
N ARG A 167 -19.60 6.29 22.04
CA ARG A 167 -18.27 5.70 22.23
C ARG A 167 -17.34 6.03 21.07
N ALA A 168 -17.79 5.88 19.83
CA ALA A 168 -17.03 6.22 18.63
C ALA A 168 -16.59 7.69 18.62
N ARG A 169 -17.49 8.61 18.97
CA ARG A 169 -17.18 10.05 19.11
C ARG A 169 -16.17 10.34 20.21
N TRP A 170 -16.32 9.70 21.36
CA TRP A 170 -15.38 9.85 22.47
C TRP A 170 -14.01 9.32 22.10
N ALA A 171 -13.92 8.14 21.47
CA ALA A 171 -12.68 7.53 21.02
C ALA A 171 -11.99 8.39 19.95
N LEU A 172 -12.72 8.88 18.94
CA LEU A 172 -12.17 9.78 17.91
C LEU A 172 -11.64 11.08 18.53
N ARG A 173 -12.39 11.69 19.43
CA ARG A 173 -11.93 12.91 20.12
C ARG A 173 -10.66 12.65 20.93
N THR A 174 -10.56 11.51 21.59
CA THR A 174 -9.37 11.09 22.36
C THR A 174 -8.19 10.88 21.43
N LEU A 175 -8.39 10.20 20.29
CA LEU A 175 -7.37 10.02 19.26
C LEU A 175 -6.86 11.36 18.74
N LEU A 176 -7.74 12.27 18.33
CA LEU A 176 -7.37 13.59 17.79
C LEU A 176 -6.61 14.44 18.83
N ASN A 177 -6.99 14.36 20.10
CA ASN A 177 -6.26 15.05 21.17
C ASN A 177 -4.86 14.44 21.39
N GLY A 178 -4.76 13.11 21.39
CA GLY A 178 -3.49 12.40 21.50
C GLY A 178 -2.55 12.69 20.33
N ILE A 179 -3.07 12.69 19.10
CA ILE A 179 -2.31 13.00 17.88
C ILE A 179 -1.70 14.41 17.94
N VAL A 180 -2.51 15.41 18.36
CA VAL A 180 -2.03 16.80 18.48
C VAL A 180 -1.01 16.96 19.61
N ALA A 181 -1.19 16.23 20.72
CA ALA A 181 -0.29 16.29 21.87
C ALA A 181 1.03 15.52 21.66
N THR A 182 1.06 14.62 20.68
CA THR A 182 2.22 13.72 20.45
C THR A 182 2.64 13.78 18.98
N PRO A 183 3.19 14.90 18.51
CA PRO A 183 3.64 15.01 17.13
C PRO A 183 4.78 14.04 16.85
N VAL A 184 4.74 13.41 15.70
CA VAL A 184 5.80 12.51 15.24
C VAL A 184 6.90 13.34 14.59
N ALA A 185 8.12 13.23 15.08
CA ALA A 185 9.29 13.79 14.42
C ALA A 185 9.75 12.85 13.31
N GLY A 186 9.67 13.29 12.07
CA GLY A 186 9.95 12.50 10.87
C GLY A 186 8.80 11.54 10.53
N GLY A 187 8.44 11.43 9.25
CA GLY A 187 7.29 10.61 8.81
C GLY A 187 7.60 9.12 8.75
N PRO A 188 6.55 8.28 8.73
CA PRO A 188 6.71 6.90 8.30
C PRO A 188 7.02 6.84 6.80
N ALA A 189 7.57 5.72 6.38
CA ALA A 189 7.60 5.40 4.96
C ALA A 189 6.16 5.43 4.40
N ARG A 190 5.98 6.12 3.28
CA ARG A 190 4.74 6.15 2.51
C ARG A 190 4.99 5.76 1.07
N LEU A 191 3.93 5.41 0.35
CA LEU A 191 4.05 5.17 -1.09
C LEU A 191 4.63 6.41 -1.79
N ALA A 192 5.56 6.17 -2.71
CA ALA A 192 6.08 7.18 -3.61
C ALA A 192 4.99 7.62 -4.59
N ARG A 193 5.01 8.89 -4.98
CA ARG A 193 4.12 9.47 -5.98
C ARG A 193 4.82 9.53 -7.34
N ALA A 194 4.06 9.46 -8.41
CA ALA A 194 4.60 9.50 -9.77
C ALA A 194 5.33 10.83 -10.10
N GLU A 195 4.90 11.93 -9.49
CA GLU A 195 5.54 13.24 -9.59
C GLU A 195 6.87 13.35 -8.85
N GLU A 196 7.12 12.49 -7.85
CA GLU A 196 8.34 12.50 -7.04
C GLU A 196 9.52 11.72 -7.67
N ILE A 197 9.34 11.08 -8.81
CA ILE A 197 10.39 10.25 -9.42
C ILE A 197 11.68 11.04 -9.69
N ALA A 198 11.57 12.30 -10.06
CA ALA A 198 12.76 13.15 -10.24
C ALA A 198 13.53 13.35 -8.92
N ASP A 199 12.82 13.46 -7.80
CA ASP A 199 13.44 13.57 -6.47
C ASP A 199 14.10 12.25 -6.08
N LEU A 200 13.50 11.09 -6.40
CA LEU A 200 14.11 9.78 -6.17
C LEU A 200 15.42 9.63 -6.94
N GLN A 201 15.44 10.04 -8.20
CA GLN A 201 16.64 10.02 -9.03
C GLN A 201 17.74 10.96 -8.49
N GLU A 202 17.36 12.11 -7.94
CA GLU A 202 18.31 13.03 -7.32
C GLU A 202 18.85 12.49 -5.99
N ILE A 203 18.01 11.84 -5.17
CA ILE A 203 18.46 11.12 -3.96
C ILE A 203 19.49 10.05 -4.33
N GLU A 204 19.25 9.30 -5.42
CA GLU A 204 20.17 8.26 -5.91
C GLU A 204 21.54 8.83 -6.26
N ARG A 205 21.59 9.91 -7.06
CA ARG A 205 22.85 10.57 -7.42
C ARG A 205 23.63 11.03 -6.19
N ARG A 206 22.94 11.64 -5.21
CA ARG A 206 23.56 12.08 -3.98
C ARG A 206 24.05 10.93 -3.12
N ALA A 207 23.26 9.85 -3.04
CA ALA A 207 23.63 8.65 -2.29
C ALA A 207 24.82 7.90 -2.94
N GLY A 208 25.02 8.06 -4.24
CA GLY A 208 26.18 7.53 -4.98
C GLY A 208 27.48 8.27 -4.68
N ALA A 209 27.45 9.57 -4.37
CA ALA A 209 28.65 10.39 -4.24
C ALA A 209 29.72 9.83 -3.25
N PRO A 210 29.38 9.25 -2.07
CA PRO A 210 30.36 8.67 -1.15
C PRO A 210 31.19 7.51 -1.74
N PHE A 211 30.71 6.82 -2.78
CA PHE A 211 31.48 5.76 -3.44
C PHE A 211 32.75 6.31 -4.10
N GLY A 212 32.73 7.56 -4.55
CA GLY A 212 33.91 8.23 -5.07
C GLY A 212 35.04 8.38 -4.06
N GLU A 213 34.73 8.54 -2.77
CA GLU A 213 35.71 8.67 -1.67
C GLU A 213 36.49 7.36 -1.41
N VAL A 214 35.91 6.20 -1.81
CA VAL A 214 36.52 4.88 -1.70
C VAL A 214 37.05 4.36 -3.05
N GLY A 215 37.20 5.25 -4.05
CA GLY A 215 37.79 4.94 -5.33
C GLY A 215 36.84 4.28 -6.35
N MET A 216 35.54 4.19 -6.03
CA MET A 216 34.51 3.61 -6.90
C MET A 216 33.87 4.71 -7.76
N ILE A 217 34.67 5.38 -8.59
CA ILE A 217 34.23 6.57 -9.36
C ILE A 217 33.08 6.21 -10.30
N ALA A 218 33.17 5.05 -11.01
CA ALA A 218 32.13 4.61 -11.94
C ALA A 218 30.77 4.43 -11.24
N ILE A 219 30.75 4.01 -9.96
CA ILE A 219 29.50 3.88 -9.19
C ILE A 219 29.01 5.25 -8.71
N ALA A 220 29.94 6.15 -8.34
CA ALA A 220 29.56 7.51 -7.91
C ALA A 220 28.96 8.36 -9.04
N GLU A 221 29.33 8.06 -10.29
CA GLU A 221 28.89 8.77 -11.50
C GLU A 221 27.82 7.98 -12.29
N ASP A 222 27.35 6.83 -11.77
CA ASP A 222 26.34 6.03 -12.44
C ASP A 222 25.00 6.78 -12.51
N ASP A 223 24.30 6.59 -13.62
CA ASP A 223 22.98 7.19 -13.82
C ASP A 223 21.93 6.49 -12.93
N PRO A 224 21.02 7.25 -12.33
CA PRO A 224 19.93 6.66 -11.55
C PRO A 224 19.00 5.84 -12.47
N PRO A 225 18.22 4.91 -11.90
CA PRO A 225 17.26 4.12 -12.67
C PRO A 225 16.38 5.00 -13.55
N PRO A 226 16.10 4.60 -14.80
CA PRO A 226 15.22 5.33 -15.69
C PRO A 226 13.84 5.59 -15.08
N ARG A 227 13.24 6.74 -15.44
CA ARG A 227 11.90 7.14 -14.95
C ARG A 227 10.86 6.03 -15.08
N GLU A 228 10.85 5.33 -16.20
CA GLU A 228 9.88 4.28 -16.53
C GLU A 228 10.03 3.08 -15.60
N VAL A 229 11.25 2.75 -15.20
CA VAL A 229 11.54 1.67 -14.24
C VAL A 229 10.97 2.01 -12.87
N LEU A 230 11.29 3.20 -12.34
CA LEU A 230 10.77 3.68 -11.05
C LEU A 230 9.24 3.80 -11.08
N LEU A 231 8.67 4.29 -12.19
CA LEU A 231 7.23 4.40 -12.35
C LEU A 231 6.51 3.05 -12.29
N THR A 232 7.16 1.97 -12.74
CA THR A 232 6.61 0.60 -12.61
C THR A 232 6.45 0.23 -11.14
N PHE A 233 7.48 0.41 -10.30
CA PHE A 233 7.38 0.15 -8.86
C PHE A 233 6.32 1.01 -8.16
N VAL A 234 6.21 2.29 -8.56
CA VAL A 234 5.17 3.21 -8.03
C VAL A 234 3.78 2.68 -8.35
N ARG A 235 3.52 2.30 -9.61
CA ARG A 235 2.21 1.76 -10.06
C ARG A 235 1.85 0.44 -9.39
N GLU A 236 2.84 -0.36 -9.09
CA GLU A 236 2.67 -1.65 -8.41
C GLU A 236 2.56 -1.53 -6.88
N GLY A 237 2.66 -0.30 -6.32
CA GLY A 237 2.60 -0.05 -4.89
C GLY A 237 3.81 -0.60 -4.12
N ARG A 238 4.97 -0.74 -4.78
CA ARG A 238 6.21 -1.28 -4.22
C ARG A 238 7.39 -0.29 -4.27
N ALA A 239 7.08 1.00 -4.29
CA ALA A 239 8.03 2.09 -4.08
C ALA A 239 7.61 2.89 -2.86
N TRP A 240 8.49 3.06 -1.90
CA TRP A 240 8.24 3.85 -0.68
C TRP A 240 9.28 4.93 -0.51
N VAL A 241 8.85 6.05 0.02
CA VAL A 241 9.72 7.17 0.40
C VAL A 241 9.66 7.40 1.90
N TRP A 242 10.77 7.89 2.45
CA TRP A 242 10.83 8.50 3.76
C TRP A 242 10.80 10.01 3.58
N PRO A 243 9.73 10.70 4.01
CA PRO A 243 9.63 12.15 3.84
C PRO A 243 10.32 12.91 4.98
N ASP A 244 10.75 14.15 4.69
CA ASP A 244 11.08 15.15 5.71
C ASP A 244 9.82 15.78 6.33
N ASP A 245 10.03 16.79 7.19
CA ASP A 245 8.92 17.50 7.84
C ASP A 245 8.04 18.31 6.87
N ASN A 246 8.49 18.53 5.62
CA ASN A 246 7.76 19.21 4.55
C ASN A 246 7.15 18.24 3.53
N ASP A 247 7.14 16.94 3.83
CA ASP A 247 6.68 15.85 2.96
C ASP A 247 7.52 15.64 1.68
N HIS A 248 8.77 16.17 1.63
CA HIS A 248 9.71 15.89 0.56
C HIS A 248 10.47 14.58 0.82
N PRO A 249 10.66 13.73 -0.21
CA PRO A 249 11.45 12.53 -0.09
C PRO A 249 12.90 12.84 0.31
N VAL A 250 13.42 12.17 1.34
CA VAL A 250 14.83 12.23 1.76
C VAL A 250 15.49 10.86 1.77
N GLY A 251 14.73 9.83 1.43
CA GLY A 251 15.18 8.48 1.17
C GLY A 251 14.07 7.69 0.52
N TYR A 252 14.42 6.62 -0.20
CA TYR A 252 13.45 5.76 -0.86
C TYR A 252 13.90 4.31 -0.89
N LEU A 253 12.93 3.41 -1.09
CA LEU A 253 13.15 1.99 -1.33
C LEU A 253 12.19 1.53 -2.42
N VAL A 254 12.71 0.71 -3.36
CA VAL A 254 11.89 -0.02 -4.33
C VAL A 254 12.09 -1.52 -4.14
N LEU A 255 10.98 -2.26 -4.24
CA LEU A 255 10.91 -3.69 -3.98
C LEU A 255 10.40 -4.44 -5.21
N GLY A 256 11.23 -5.31 -5.75
CA GLY A 256 10.89 -6.26 -6.79
C GLY A 256 10.37 -7.58 -6.24
N LEU A 257 10.02 -8.46 -7.15
CA LEU A 257 9.77 -9.88 -6.87
C LEU A 257 10.69 -10.72 -7.76
N VAL A 258 11.60 -11.47 -7.14
CA VAL A 258 12.59 -12.32 -7.82
C VAL A 258 12.35 -13.75 -7.37
N ASP A 259 12.16 -14.66 -8.32
CA ASP A 259 11.78 -16.06 -8.05
C ASP A 259 10.54 -16.19 -7.12
N GLY A 260 9.63 -15.20 -7.19
CA GLY A 260 8.45 -15.16 -6.35
C GLY A 260 8.71 -14.70 -4.91
N GLN A 261 9.90 -14.19 -4.59
CA GLN A 261 10.26 -13.65 -3.28
C GLN A 261 10.56 -12.15 -3.35
N PRO A 262 10.31 -11.38 -2.28
CA PRO A 262 10.66 -9.96 -2.20
C PRO A 262 12.15 -9.74 -2.37
N HIS A 263 12.51 -8.80 -3.25
CA HIS A 263 13.87 -8.36 -3.49
C HIS A 263 13.97 -6.85 -3.36
N ILE A 264 14.86 -6.37 -2.51
CA ILE A 264 15.16 -4.93 -2.43
C ILE A 264 16.03 -4.59 -3.63
N ASP A 265 15.43 -3.98 -4.65
CA ASP A 265 16.17 -3.56 -5.85
C ASP A 265 17.01 -2.33 -5.55
N GLN A 266 16.48 -1.40 -4.73
CA GLN A 266 17.20 -0.20 -4.34
C GLN A 266 16.72 0.33 -2.98
N VAL A 267 17.65 0.82 -2.17
CA VAL A 267 17.40 1.64 -0.99
C VAL A 267 18.46 2.73 -0.90
N SER A 268 18.02 3.99 -0.97
CA SER A 268 18.91 5.16 -0.96
C SER A 268 18.40 6.22 -0.01
N VAL A 269 19.34 6.89 0.65
CA VAL A 269 19.07 7.97 1.58
C VAL A 269 19.97 9.15 1.22
N ASP A 270 19.40 10.34 1.15
CA ASP A 270 20.17 11.57 0.95
C ASP A 270 21.25 11.70 2.05
N PRO A 271 22.52 11.85 1.70
CA PRO A 271 23.62 11.99 2.66
C PRO A 271 23.41 13.09 3.69
N ALA A 272 22.67 14.16 3.36
CA ALA A 272 22.29 15.20 4.31
C ALA A 272 21.48 14.69 5.49
N HIS A 273 20.86 13.52 5.37
CA HIS A 273 20.06 12.86 6.40
C HIS A 273 20.72 11.58 6.93
N ALA A 274 22.03 11.42 6.68
CA ALA A 274 22.80 10.29 7.19
C ALA A 274 22.76 10.20 8.72
N GLY A 275 22.78 8.98 9.26
CA GLY A 275 22.76 8.75 10.71
C GLY A 275 21.36 8.74 11.34
N ALA A 276 20.32 9.20 10.65
CA ALA A 276 18.93 9.19 11.13
C ALA A 276 18.23 7.81 11.03
N ARG A 277 18.98 6.75 10.66
CA ARG A 277 18.50 5.36 10.49
C ARG A 277 17.38 5.20 9.46
N ILE A 278 17.21 6.16 8.53
CA ILE A 278 16.16 6.15 7.51
C ILE A 278 16.21 4.88 6.66
N GLY A 279 17.41 4.45 6.22
CA GLY A 279 17.59 3.22 5.47
C GLY A 279 17.04 1.99 6.21
N LYS A 280 17.37 1.85 7.52
CA LYS A 280 16.82 0.77 8.36
C LYS A 280 15.30 0.82 8.43
N ARG A 281 14.73 2.01 8.65
CA ARG A 281 13.28 2.20 8.76
C ARG A 281 12.54 1.91 7.45
N LEU A 282 13.14 2.23 6.29
CA LEU A 282 12.62 1.85 4.97
C LEU A 282 12.66 0.34 4.78
N ILE A 283 13.74 -0.33 5.16
CA ILE A 283 13.85 -1.79 5.14
C ILE A 283 12.83 -2.43 6.08
N ASP A 284 12.67 -1.90 7.29
CA ASP A 284 11.62 -2.35 8.23
C ASP A 284 10.23 -2.27 7.63
N HIS A 285 9.95 -1.21 6.86
CA HIS A 285 8.69 -1.07 6.16
C HIS A 285 8.51 -2.16 5.09
N ALA A 286 9.53 -2.40 4.26
CA ALA A 286 9.52 -3.46 3.26
C ALA A 286 9.35 -4.86 3.89
N VAL A 287 9.99 -5.11 5.04
CA VAL A 287 9.84 -6.37 5.80
C VAL A 287 8.41 -6.52 6.36
N ARG A 288 7.79 -5.45 6.87
CA ARG A 288 6.37 -5.51 7.29
C ARG A 288 5.48 -5.84 6.11
N TRP A 289 5.67 -5.13 4.99
CA TRP A 289 4.93 -5.41 3.77
C TRP A 289 5.08 -6.88 3.34
N ALA A 290 6.28 -7.42 3.35
CA ALA A 290 6.53 -8.82 2.99
C ALA A 290 5.83 -9.80 3.93
N LYS A 291 5.85 -9.55 5.26
CA LYS A 291 5.11 -10.35 6.24
C LYS A 291 3.61 -10.30 6.03
N ASP A 292 3.06 -9.12 5.74
CA ASP A 292 1.63 -8.92 5.51
C ASP A 292 1.14 -9.60 4.22
N HIS A 293 2.08 -10.01 3.35
CA HIS A 293 1.83 -10.75 2.10
C HIS A 293 2.28 -12.22 2.17
N ASP A 294 2.46 -12.76 3.39
CA ASP A 294 2.81 -14.17 3.66
C ASP A 294 4.17 -14.62 3.08
N PHE A 295 5.10 -13.70 2.85
CA PHE A 295 6.47 -14.04 2.52
C PHE A 295 7.27 -14.43 3.76
N HIS A 296 8.33 -15.22 3.58
CA HIS A 296 9.15 -15.73 4.66
C HIS A 296 10.58 -15.21 4.66
N GLU A 297 11.05 -14.71 3.53
CA GLU A 297 12.38 -14.15 3.36
C GLU A 297 12.33 -12.89 2.49
N ILE A 298 13.39 -12.09 2.53
CA ILE A 298 13.63 -10.95 1.67
C ILE A 298 15.09 -10.97 1.24
N THR A 299 15.36 -10.62 -0.02
CA THR A 299 16.70 -10.67 -0.60
C THR A 299 17.15 -9.27 -1.06
N LEU A 300 18.45 -9.13 -1.30
CA LEU A 300 19.07 -7.98 -1.98
C LEU A 300 20.40 -8.42 -2.64
N THR A 301 20.91 -7.58 -3.56
CA THR A 301 22.30 -7.64 -4.03
C THR A 301 23.05 -6.39 -3.59
N THR A 302 24.34 -6.52 -3.27
CA THR A 302 25.11 -5.41 -2.71
C THR A 302 26.60 -5.56 -2.90
N PHE A 303 27.37 -4.48 -2.74
CA PHE A 303 28.83 -4.55 -2.63
C PHE A 303 29.23 -5.18 -1.30
N ALA A 304 29.99 -6.29 -1.36
CA ALA A 304 30.27 -7.12 -0.20
C ALA A 304 31.18 -6.43 0.84
N GLU A 305 32.11 -5.58 0.39
CA GLU A 305 33.19 -5.02 1.21
C GLU A 305 33.01 -3.55 1.57
N VAL A 306 32.03 -2.86 0.96
CA VAL A 306 31.75 -1.46 1.24
C VAL A 306 31.09 -1.34 2.62
N PRO A 307 31.62 -0.54 3.57
CA PRO A 307 31.20 -0.55 4.98
C PRO A 307 29.73 -0.25 5.24
N TRP A 308 29.12 0.56 4.38
CA TRP A 308 27.70 0.95 4.44
C TRP A 308 26.78 0.10 3.52
N ASN A 309 27.32 -0.98 2.93
CA ASN A 309 26.61 -1.98 2.12
C ASN A 309 26.64 -3.35 2.82
N GLY A 310 27.37 -4.34 2.32
CA GLY A 310 27.38 -5.70 2.86
C GLY A 310 27.49 -5.76 4.39
N PRO A 311 28.54 -5.17 5.01
CA PRO A 311 28.67 -5.14 6.47
C PRO A 311 27.51 -4.42 7.20
N TYR A 312 26.88 -3.45 6.57
CA TYR A 312 25.69 -2.81 7.12
C TYR A 312 24.49 -3.74 7.12
N TYR A 313 24.20 -4.39 5.98
CA TYR A 313 23.08 -5.34 5.88
C TYR A 313 23.26 -6.56 6.79
N GLU A 314 24.49 -7.04 6.96
CA GLU A 314 24.79 -8.10 7.92
C GLU A 314 24.39 -7.73 9.35
N ARG A 315 24.72 -6.50 9.79
CA ARG A 315 24.30 -5.98 11.10
C ARG A 315 22.76 -5.84 11.24
N LEU A 316 22.04 -5.71 10.13
CA LEU A 316 20.57 -5.68 10.11
C LEU A 316 19.96 -7.08 10.19
N GLY A 317 20.73 -8.14 9.97
CA GLY A 317 20.25 -9.53 10.03
C GLY A 317 20.18 -10.23 8.68
N PHE A 318 20.74 -9.63 7.61
CA PHE A 318 20.95 -10.33 6.35
C PHE A 318 22.19 -11.24 6.45
N ALA A 319 22.11 -12.38 5.78
CA ALA A 319 23.23 -13.30 5.61
C ALA A 319 23.59 -13.43 4.13
N TYR A 320 24.89 -13.56 3.86
CA TYR A 320 25.37 -13.81 2.50
C TYR A 320 24.87 -15.16 1.98
N ILE A 321 24.42 -15.18 0.73
CA ILE A 321 24.05 -16.42 0.02
C ILE A 321 25.30 -16.91 -0.70
N PRO A 322 25.78 -18.15 -0.44
CA PRO A 322 26.87 -18.72 -1.22
C PRO A 322 26.50 -18.77 -2.72
N VAL A 323 27.44 -18.46 -3.61
CA VAL A 323 27.20 -18.42 -5.07
C VAL A 323 26.58 -19.71 -5.60
N ALA A 324 26.97 -20.87 -5.03
CA ALA A 324 26.39 -22.16 -5.40
C ALA A 324 24.90 -22.30 -5.05
N ASP A 325 24.43 -21.56 -4.05
CA ASP A 325 23.08 -21.63 -3.51
C ASP A 325 22.17 -20.49 -4.02
N GLU A 326 22.72 -19.59 -4.88
CA GLU A 326 21.93 -18.50 -5.46
C GLU A 326 20.79 -19.05 -6.34
N PRO A 327 19.53 -18.63 -6.13
CA PRO A 327 18.39 -18.97 -6.98
C PRO A 327 18.58 -18.43 -8.42
N PRO A 328 17.85 -18.99 -9.41
CA PRO A 328 17.99 -18.60 -10.82
C PRO A 328 17.81 -17.11 -11.08
N GLY A 329 16.84 -16.46 -10.43
CA GLY A 329 16.58 -15.02 -10.60
C GLY A 329 17.69 -14.16 -10.03
N LEU A 330 18.24 -14.50 -8.84
CA LEU A 330 19.39 -13.78 -8.28
C LEU A 330 20.64 -13.95 -9.14
N ARG A 331 20.88 -15.14 -9.71
CA ARG A 331 21.96 -15.35 -10.69
C ARG A 331 21.78 -14.50 -11.94
N ALA A 332 20.52 -14.32 -12.42
CA ALA A 332 20.24 -13.46 -13.56
C ALA A 332 20.53 -11.99 -13.25
N ILE A 333 20.18 -11.51 -12.05
CA ILE A 333 20.52 -10.16 -11.57
C ILE A 333 22.04 -10.01 -11.54
N ARG A 334 22.77 -10.95 -10.91
CA ARG A 334 24.24 -10.91 -10.86
C ARG A 334 24.85 -10.88 -12.26
N ALA A 335 24.33 -11.67 -13.21
CA ALA A 335 24.79 -11.62 -14.59
C ALA A 335 24.54 -10.28 -15.28
N ALA A 336 23.40 -9.63 -15.00
CA ALA A 336 23.12 -8.28 -15.50
C ALA A 336 24.04 -7.22 -14.88
N GLU A 337 24.32 -7.30 -13.58
CA GLU A 337 25.28 -6.44 -12.89
C GLU A 337 26.69 -6.58 -13.47
N ILE A 338 27.16 -7.80 -13.77
CA ILE A 338 28.43 -8.06 -14.43
C ILE A 338 28.45 -7.43 -15.83
N ALA A 339 27.37 -7.59 -16.59
CA ALA A 339 27.27 -6.99 -17.93
C ALA A 339 27.28 -5.45 -17.89
N HIS A 340 26.89 -4.86 -16.77
CA HIS A 340 26.95 -3.41 -16.51
C HIS A 340 28.31 -2.97 -15.93
N GLY A 341 29.25 -3.88 -15.74
CA GLY A 341 30.60 -3.55 -15.23
C GLY A 341 30.71 -3.42 -13.71
N LEU A 342 29.68 -3.85 -12.96
CA LEU A 342 29.69 -3.74 -11.49
C LEU A 342 30.55 -4.82 -10.81
N ASP A 343 31.11 -5.76 -11.55
CA ASP A 343 31.99 -6.84 -11.06
C ASP A 343 33.45 -6.41 -10.82
N GLU A 344 33.78 -5.15 -11.13
CA GLU A 344 35.06 -4.56 -10.73
C GLU A 344 35.24 -4.58 -9.19
N TRP A 345 34.14 -4.55 -8.46
CA TRP A 345 34.10 -4.66 -7.00
C TRP A 345 33.33 -5.91 -6.54
N PRO A 346 33.78 -6.58 -5.45
CA PRO A 346 33.08 -7.75 -4.94
C PRO A 346 31.63 -7.45 -4.61
N ARG A 347 30.70 -8.18 -5.25
CA ARG A 347 29.26 -8.10 -4.98
C ARG A 347 28.74 -9.45 -4.52
N ALA A 348 27.70 -9.43 -3.71
CA ALA A 348 27.07 -10.63 -3.16
C ALA A 348 25.54 -10.49 -3.12
N CYS A 349 24.87 -11.64 -3.21
CA CYS A 349 23.48 -11.78 -2.83
C CYS A 349 23.37 -11.99 -1.32
N MET A 350 22.39 -11.35 -0.69
CA MET A 350 22.10 -11.54 0.72
C MET A 350 20.62 -11.82 0.93
N ARG A 351 20.28 -12.53 2.02
CA ARG A 351 18.89 -12.80 2.41
C ARG A 351 18.71 -12.62 3.90
N ALA A 352 17.48 -12.24 4.29
CA ALA A 352 17.05 -12.20 5.69
C ALA A 352 15.77 -13.01 5.86
N GLU A 353 15.73 -13.83 6.91
CA GLU A 353 14.54 -14.56 7.35
C GLU A 353 13.60 -13.60 8.10
N LEU A 354 12.37 -13.46 7.63
CA LEU A 354 11.42 -12.50 8.20
C LEU A 354 10.96 -12.89 9.61
N ALA A 355 10.97 -14.18 9.95
CA ALA A 355 10.57 -14.66 11.27
C ALA A 355 11.50 -14.16 12.39
N THR A 356 12.80 -13.97 12.08
CA THR A 356 13.82 -13.52 13.04
C THR A 356 14.12 -12.04 12.97
N TRP A 357 13.48 -11.31 12.05
CA TRP A 357 13.72 -9.89 11.85
C TRP A 357 13.37 -9.05 13.07
N ARG A 358 14.29 -8.17 13.46
CA ARG A 358 14.13 -7.25 14.57
C ARG A 358 13.80 -5.85 14.05
N PHE A 359 12.62 -5.39 14.40
CA PHE A 359 12.19 -4.02 14.15
C PHE A 359 12.83 -3.03 15.13
N ASP A 360 13.01 -1.80 14.67
CA ASP A 360 13.39 -0.68 15.56
C ASP A 360 12.22 -0.23 16.41
#